data_21b71e5611360135e2a3673b11c43f46
#
_entry.id   21b71e5611360135e2a3673b11c43f46
#
_cell.length_a   1.000
_cell.length_b   1.000
_cell.length_c   1.000
_cell.angle_alpha   90.00
_cell.angle_beta   90.00
_cell.angle_gamma   90.00
#
_symmetry.space_group_name_H-M   'P 1'
#
loop_
_entity.id
_entity.type
_entity.pdbx_description
1 polymer ?
#
loop_
_entity_poly.entity_id
_entity_poly.type
_entity_poly.pdbx_seq_one_letter_code
_entity_poly.pdbx_strand_id
1 'polypeptide(L)'
;MNLNFSERQAKLEEMKSYAENKYNMNFDVVDFTFAKDETYRNILRLTDGKIDFYVYNSANRKNSDKIYDDYSRAIISDRVVDFIKSKFNTSSYNIDVYAGILIYGDKSLSYDYAVNTDADNSLKSNKIFDATIIVKTDKKITEIKDLIFEIYNLICSYSPEHINLEVIQTVGDTADIDQTLKCIIGTYNDDWSSYNCVKSYLKVENFGITSSDELVKEI
;
A
#
# COMPACT_ATOMS: atom_id res chain seq x y z
N MET A 1 -20.91 20.57 10.66
CA MET A 1 -22.17 20.58 9.87
C MET A 1 -22.35 19.15 9.34
N ASN A 2 -23.40 18.45 9.77
CA ASN A 2 -23.65 17.11 9.22
C ASN A 2 -24.29 17.28 7.84
N LEU A 3 -23.57 16.97 6.77
CA LEU A 3 -24.12 16.92 5.43
C LEU A 3 -25.25 15.88 5.37
N ASN A 4 -26.32 16.19 4.63
CA ASN A 4 -27.42 15.26 4.44
C ASN A 4 -27.04 14.14 3.45
N PHE A 5 -27.87 13.12 3.32
CA PHE A 5 -27.60 11.97 2.45
C PHE A 5 -27.34 12.38 0.98
N SER A 6 -28.10 13.37 0.47
CA SER A 6 -27.95 13.84 -0.92
C SER A 6 -26.60 14.52 -1.16
N GLU A 7 -26.11 15.30 -0.18
CA GLU A 7 -24.78 15.95 -0.27
C GLU A 7 -23.64 14.94 -0.23
N ARG A 8 -23.79 13.88 0.59
CA ARG A 8 -22.81 12.78 0.63
C ARG A 8 -22.74 12.05 -0.70
N GLN A 9 -23.89 11.74 -1.28
CA GLN A 9 -23.97 11.08 -2.58
C GLN A 9 -23.36 11.94 -3.68
N ALA A 10 -23.69 13.24 -3.70
CA ALA A 10 -23.12 14.18 -4.66
C ALA A 10 -21.58 14.24 -4.55
N LYS A 11 -21.03 14.20 -3.32
CA LYS A 11 -19.56 14.22 -3.12
C LYS A 11 -18.88 12.92 -3.56
N LEU A 12 -19.51 11.79 -3.33
CA LEU A 12 -19.03 10.50 -3.82
C LEU A 12 -18.97 10.50 -5.36
N GLU A 13 -20.03 10.92 -6.03
CA GLU A 13 -20.10 10.97 -7.49
C GLU A 13 -19.09 11.96 -8.07
N GLU A 14 -18.86 13.09 -7.42
CA GLU A 14 -17.84 14.07 -7.82
C GLU A 14 -16.44 13.43 -7.79
N MET A 15 -16.09 12.76 -6.69
CA MET A 15 -14.77 12.14 -6.51
C MET A 15 -14.58 10.94 -7.46
N LYS A 16 -15.62 10.13 -7.67
CA LYS A 16 -15.59 9.03 -8.61
C LYS A 16 -15.40 9.53 -10.04
N SER A 17 -16.22 10.51 -10.46
CA SER A 17 -16.14 11.11 -11.78
C SER A 17 -14.80 11.77 -12.06
N TYR A 18 -14.15 12.35 -11.04
CA TYR A 18 -12.79 12.87 -11.18
C TYR A 18 -11.82 11.78 -11.64
N ALA A 19 -11.81 10.61 -10.98
CA ALA A 19 -10.92 9.51 -11.33
C ALA A 19 -11.27 8.93 -12.71
N GLU A 20 -12.54 8.68 -12.98
CA GLU A 20 -13.03 8.14 -14.25
C GLU A 20 -12.67 9.04 -15.43
N ASN A 21 -12.86 10.35 -15.31
CA ASN A 21 -12.47 11.31 -16.35
C ASN A 21 -10.96 11.42 -16.53
N LYS A 22 -10.20 11.40 -15.43
CA LYS A 22 -8.73 11.52 -15.47
C LYS A 22 -8.08 10.35 -16.19
N TYR A 23 -8.61 9.14 -16.00
CA TYR A 23 -8.02 7.91 -16.53
C TYR A 23 -8.77 7.35 -17.74
N ASN A 24 -9.93 7.93 -18.08
CA ASN A 24 -10.84 7.45 -19.11
C ASN A 24 -11.20 5.96 -18.90
N MET A 25 -11.51 5.60 -17.66
CA MET A 25 -11.84 4.24 -17.20
C MET A 25 -13.03 4.29 -16.25
N ASN A 26 -13.74 3.18 -16.10
CA ASN A 26 -14.75 3.02 -15.06
C ASN A 26 -14.11 2.36 -13.82
N PHE A 27 -14.56 2.78 -12.66
CA PHE A 27 -14.12 2.22 -11.38
C PHE A 27 -15.33 1.83 -10.52
N ASP A 28 -15.18 0.74 -9.80
CA ASP A 28 -16.17 0.34 -8.80
C ASP A 28 -15.84 0.97 -7.44
N VAL A 29 -16.90 1.36 -6.72
CA VAL A 29 -16.77 1.89 -5.37
C VAL A 29 -16.62 0.75 -4.39
N VAL A 30 -15.53 0.74 -3.63
CA VAL A 30 -15.28 -0.24 -2.56
C VAL A 30 -15.79 0.30 -1.23
N ASP A 31 -15.40 1.54 -0.88
CA ASP A 31 -15.77 2.18 0.38
C ASP A 31 -15.73 3.70 0.25
N PHE A 32 -16.49 4.39 1.11
CA PHE A 32 -16.49 5.84 1.19
C PHE A 32 -16.56 6.34 2.64
N THR A 33 -15.47 6.90 3.11
CA THR A 33 -15.39 7.57 4.41
C THR A 33 -15.64 9.06 4.25
N PHE A 34 -16.71 9.54 4.86
CA PHE A 34 -17.09 10.93 4.81
C PHE A 34 -16.47 11.72 5.97
N ALA A 35 -15.88 12.89 5.68
CA ALA A 35 -15.30 13.76 6.69
C ALA A 35 -16.36 14.23 7.71
N LYS A 36 -16.09 14.05 9.00
CA LYS A 36 -16.98 14.46 10.09
C LYS A 36 -16.96 15.97 10.31
N ASP A 37 -15.83 16.60 10.01
CA ASP A 37 -15.60 18.04 10.12
C ASP A 37 -14.54 18.51 9.11
N GLU A 38 -14.16 19.78 9.17
CA GLU A 38 -13.25 20.43 8.23
C GLU A 38 -11.77 20.03 8.39
N THR A 39 -11.44 19.28 9.42
CA THR A 39 -10.07 18.80 9.69
C THR A 39 -9.82 17.45 9.01
N TYR A 40 -10.87 16.72 8.65
CA TYR A 40 -10.80 15.41 8.01
C TYR A 40 -10.96 15.51 6.50
N ARG A 41 -10.46 14.50 5.79
CA ARG A 41 -10.63 14.35 4.34
C ARG A 41 -11.79 13.40 4.06
N ASN A 42 -12.52 13.67 2.96
CA ASN A 42 -13.31 12.59 2.38
C ASN A 42 -12.37 11.64 1.68
N ILE A 43 -12.57 10.35 1.87
CA ILE A 43 -11.72 9.30 1.32
C ILE A 43 -12.64 8.32 0.62
N LEU A 44 -12.47 8.19 -0.69
CA LEU A 44 -13.16 7.24 -1.53
C LEU A 44 -12.17 6.17 -1.98
N ARG A 45 -12.47 4.91 -1.68
CA ARG A 45 -11.73 3.76 -2.19
C ARG A 45 -12.40 3.24 -3.44
N LEU A 46 -11.64 3.18 -4.51
CA LEU A 46 -12.06 2.67 -5.82
C LEU A 46 -11.24 1.45 -6.20
N THR A 47 -11.78 0.66 -7.13
CA THR A 47 -11.06 -0.45 -7.75
C THR A 47 -11.31 -0.50 -9.26
N ASP A 48 -10.30 -0.93 -10.03
CA ASP A 48 -10.42 -1.29 -11.44
C ASP A 48 -10.71 -2.80 -11.66
N GLY A 49 -10.97 -3.52 -10.56
CA GLY A 49 -11.15 -4.96 -10.51
C GLY A 49 -9.87 -5.74 -10.15
N LYS A 50 -8.70 -5.13 -10.25
CA LYS A 50 -7.40 -5.70 -9.84
C LYS A 50 -6.75 -4.89 -8.74
N ILE A 51 -6.71 -3.57 -8.88
CA ILE A 51 -5.99 -2.63 -8.04
C ILE A 51 -6.98 -1.75 -7.31
N ASP A 52 -6.87 -1.70 -5.99
CA ASP A 52 -7.59 -0.76 -5.15
C ASP A 52 -6.73 0.49 -4.92
N PHE A 53 -7.37 1.65 -4.92
CA PHE A 53 -6.69 2.93 -4.71
C PHE A 53 -7.60 3.95 -4.04
N TYR A 54 -7.02 5.03 -3.56
CA TYR A 54 -7.76 6.10 -2.90
C TYR A 54 -7.88 7.35 -3.74
N VAL A 55 -9.07 7.94 -3.69
CA VAL A 55 -9.36 9.30 -4.10
C VAL A 55 -9.69 10.10 -2.84
N TYR A 56 -9.11 11.26 -2.68
CA TYR A 56 -9.34 12.09 -1.51
C TYR A 56 -9.36 13.58 -1.87
N ASN A 57 -10.15 14.36 -1.15
CA ASN A 57 -10.12 15.80 -1.28
C ASN A 57 -9.28 16.43 -0.17
N SER A 58 -8.78 17.65 -0.41
CA SER A 58 -8.03 18.39 0.60
C SER A 58 -8.92 18.73 1.79
N ALA A 59 -8.41 18.53 3.00
CA ALA A 59 -9.03 19.01 4.23
C ALA A 59 -8.84 20.53 4.45
N ASN A 60 -7.98 21.19 3.66
CA ASN A 60 -7.73 22.62 3.81
C ASN A 60 -8.81 23.43 3.09
N ARG A 61 -9.51 24.30 3.81
CA ARG A 61 -10.55 25.20 3.27
C ARG A 61 -10.11 25.97 2.02
N LYS A 62 -8.86 26.39 1.93
CA LYS A 62 -8.33 27.12 0.76
C LYS A 62 -8.19 26.23 -0.49
N ASN A 63 -8.21 24.91 -0.33
CA ASN A 63 -8.04 23.93 -1.38
C ASN A 63 -9.09 22.81 -1.31
N SER A 64 -10.25 23.08 -0.68
CA SER A 64 -11.32 22.07 -0.46
C SER A 64 -11.85 21.46 -1.76
N ASP A 65 -11.70 22.18 -2.87
CA ASP A 65 -12.16 21.74 -4.19
C ASP A 65 -11.11 20.89 -4.94
N LYS A 66 -9.90 20.75 -4.38
CA LYS A 66 -8.88 19.92 -5.00
C LYS A 66 -9.07 18.46 -4.62
N ILE A 67 -9.22 17.63 -5.64
CA ILE A 67 -9.28 16.19 -5.54
C ILE A 67 -7.92 15.61 -5.97
N TYR A 68 -7.46 14.61 -5.26
CA TYR A 68 -6.22 13.88 -5.50
C TYR A 68 -6.53 12.38 -5.51
N ASP A 69 -5.66 11.62 -6.13
CA ASP A 69 -5.67 10.17 -6.08
C ASP A 69 -4.25 9.60 -6.07
N ASP A 70 -4.16 8.31 -5.79
CA ASP A 70 -2.90 7.58 -5.76
C ASP A 70 -2.86 6.38 -6.72
N TYR A 71 -3.74 6.33 -7.71
CA TYR A 71 -3.85 5.20 -8.63
C TYR A 71 -2.53 4.85 -9.31
N SER A 72 -1.77 5.83 -9.79
CA SER A 72 -0.45 5.59 -10.40
C SER A 72 0.54 4.94 -9.42
N ARG A 73 0.49 5.31 -8.14
CA ARG A 73 1.30 4.68 -7.08
C ARG A 73 0.85 3.25 -6.81
N ALA A 74 -0.45 3.02 -6.77
CA ALA A 74 -1.02 1.70 -6.57
C ALA A 74 -0.60 0.73 -7.69
N ILE A 75 -0.56 1.19 -8.95
CA ILE A 75 -0.03 0.41 -10.09
C ILE A 75 1.44 0.03 -9.88
N ILE A 76 2.28 0.97 -9.46
CA ILE A 76 3.70 0.68 -9.22
C ILE A 76 3.86 -0.30 -8.05
N SER A 77 3.10 -0.11 -6.97
CA SER A 77 3.12 -1.01 -5.82
C SER A 77 2.72 -2.44 -6.19
N ASP A 78 1.66 -2.62 -6.99
CA ASP A 78 1.22 -3.93 -7.50
C ASP A 78 2.33 -4.60 -8.34
N ARG A 79 3.03 -3.85 -9.19
CA ARG A 79 4.16 -4.36 -9.97
C ARG A 79 5.35 -4.76 -9.11
N VAL A 80 5.63 -4.02 -8.04
CA VAL A 80 6.68 -4.41 -7.08
C VAL A 80 6.30 -5.71 -6.37
N VAL A 81 5.03 -5.91 -6.03
CA VAL A 81 4.53 -7.17 -5.51
C VAL A 81 4.75 -8.31 -6.51
N ASP A 82 4.35 -8.14 -7.76
CA ASP A 82 4.55 -9.14 -8.81
C ASP A 82 6.04 -9.46 -9.02
N PHE A 83 6.90 -8.43 -8.97
CA PHE A 83 8.34 -8.58 -9.07
C PHE A 83 8.92 -9.42 -7.91
N ILE A 84 8.56 -9.12 -6.66
CA ILE A 84 8.98 -9.90 -5.50
C ILE A 84 8.50 -11.34 -5.63
N LYS A 85 7.23 -11.55 -5.96
CA LYS A 85 6.64 -12.88 -6.13
C LYS A 85 7.36 -13.70 -7.21
N SER A 86 7.74 -13.06 -8.32
CA SER A 86 8.46 -13.72 -9.41
C SER A 86 9.89 -14.11 -9.03
N LYS A 87 10.55 -13.29 -8.21
CA LYS A 87 11.95 -13.54 -7.78
C LYS A 87 12.06 -14.66 -6.78
N PHE A 88 11.11 -14.75 -5.84
CA PHE A 88 11.25 -15.61 -4.66
C PHE A 88 10.29 -16.79 -4.65
N ASN A 89 9.50 -16.99 -5.71
CA ASN A 89 8.51 -18.08 -5.80
C ASN A 89 7.66 -18.20 -4.52
N THR A 90 7.10 -17.07 -4.09
CA THR A 90 6.44 -16.93 -2.78
C THR A 90 5.30 -17.91 -2.55
N SER A 91 4.66 -18.39 -3.61
CA SER A 91 3.59 -19.39 -3.55
C SER A 91 4.07 -20.73 -2.99
N SER A 92 5.33 -21.12 -3.20
CA SER A 92 5.88 -22.37 -2.63
C SER A 92 6.06 -22.29 -1.11
N TYR A 93 6.10 -21.09 -0.56
CA TYR A 93 6.23 -20.83 0.87
C TYR A 93 4.90 -20.51 1.55
N ASN A 94 3.78 -20.47 0.80
CA ASN A 94 2.48 -20.05 1.29
C ASN A 94 2.52 -18.66 1.97
N ILE A 95 3.12 -17.70 1.26
CA ILE A 95 3.19 -16.31 1.71
C ILE A 95 2.52 -15.39 0.70
N ASP A 96 1.82 -14.40 1.22
CA ASP A 96 1.31 -13.26 0.46
C ASP A 96 2.20 -12.05 0.71
N VAL A 97 2.51 -11.32 -0.35
CA VAL A 97 3.30 -10.10 -0.29
C VAL A 97 2.45 -8.93 -0.72
N TYR A 98 2.55 -7.84 0.02
CA TYR A 98 1.93 -6.55 -0.27
C TYR A 98 3.00 -5.47 -0.25
N ALA A 99 2.84 -4.44 -1.05
CA ALA A 99 3.78 -3.33 -1.12
C ALA A 99 3.08 -1.99 -1.18
N GLY A 100 3.64 -1.00 -0.50
CA GLY A 100 3.29 0.40 -0.63
C GLY A 100 4.53 1.19 -1.01
N ILE A 101 4.58 1.71 -2.23
CA ILE A 101 5.72 2.50 -2.73
C ILE A 101 5.32 3.96 -2.79
N LEU A 102 5.94 4.79 -1.95
CA LEU A 102 5.73 6.23 -1.92
C LEU A 102 6.91 6.92 -2.61
N ILE A 103 6.67 7.46 -3.78
CA ILE A 103 7.68 8.18 -4.56
C ILE A 103 7.51 9.67 -4.31
N TYR A 104 8.61 10.34 -3.97
CA TYR A 104 8.66 11.78 -3.74
C TYR A 104 9.05 12.51 -5.02
N GLY A 105 8.37 13.63 -5.29
CA GLY A 105 8.63 14.48 -6.44
C GLY A 105 7.56 14.36 -7.54
N ASP A 106 6.98 15.50 -7.85
CA ASP A 106 5.70 15.66 -8.56
C ASP A 106 5.61 15.15 -9.99
N LYS A 107 6.70 14.96 -10.67
CA LYS A 107 6.65 14.92 -12.12
C LYS A 107 6.78 13.53 -12.74
N SER A 108 7.17 12.54 -11.96
CA SER A 108 7.48 11.21 -12.48
C SER A 108 6.35 10.18 -12.35
N LEU A 109 5.30 10.49 -11.63
CA LEU A 109 4.18 9.56 -11.40
C LEU A 109 2.96 9.87 -12.27
N SER A 110 3.20 10.07 -13.57
CA SER A 110 2.08 10.05 -14.50
C SER A 110 1.52 8.63 -14.65
N TYR A 111 0.25 8.53 -15.00
CA TYR A 111 -0.38 7.26 -15.32
C TYR A 111 0.39 6.52 -16.42
N ASP A 112 0.78 7.22 -17.49
CA ASP A 112 1.55 6.65 -18.60
C ASP A 112 2.89 6.06 -18.14
N TYR A 113 3.57 6.72 -17.20
CA TYR A 113 4.79 6.16 -16.60
C TYR A 113 4.45 4.90 -15.80
N ALA A 114 3.45 4.94 -14.93
CA ALA A 114 3.09 3.81 -14.10
C ALA A 114 2.68 2.58 -14.90
N VAL A 115 1.95 2.73 -16.01
CA VAL A 115 1.51 1.59 -16.85
C VAL A 115 2.58 1.08 -17.82
N ASN A 116 3.60 1.87 -18.15
CA ASN A 116 4.62 1.52 -19.12
C ASN A 116 5.99 1.17 -18.53
N THR A 117 6.18 1.35 -17.22
CA THR A 117 7.46 1.08 -16.54
C THR A 117 7.35 -0.15 -15.67
N ASP A 118 8.26 -1.10 -15.80
CA ASP A 118 8.33 -2.26 -14.89
C ASP A 118 8.84 -1.87 -13.50
N ALA A 119 8.72 -2.81 -12.54
CA ALA A 119 9.10 -2.57 -11.16
C ALA A 119 10.59 -2.22 -10.99
N ASP A 120 11.48 -2.96 -11.65
CA ASP A 120 12.94 -2.77 -11.55
C ASP A 120 13.33 -1.37 -12.03
N ASN A 121 12.82 -0.95 -13.19
CA ASN A 121 13.06 0.38 -13.73
C ASN A 121 12.38 1.47 -12.89
N SER A 122 11.20 1.23 -12.34
CA SER A 122 10.52 2.17 -11.45
C SER A 122 11.34 2.44 -10.19
N LEU A 123 11.88 1.40 -9.56
CA LEU A 123 12.69 1.54 -8.35
C LEU A 123 14.06 2.18 -8.63
N LYS A 124 14.71 1.85 -9.76
CA LYS A 124 16.01 2.42 -10.16
C LYS A 124 15.94 3.88 -10.57
N SER A 125 14.89 4.29 -11.24
CA SER A 125 14.78 5.65 -11.80
C SER A 125 14.28 6.68 -10.79
N ASN A 126 13.65 6.25 -9.70
CA ASN A 126 13.16 7.14 -8.66
C ASN A 126 14.20 7.28 -7.55
N LYS A 127 14.83 8.44 -7.48
CA LYS A 127 15.94 8.70 -6.55
C LYS A 127 15.52 8.81 -5.09
N ILE A 128 14.27 9.11 -4.82
CA ILE A 128 13.74 9.31 -3.47
C ILE A 128 12.39 8.59 -3.41
N PHE A 129 12.36 7.48 -2.70
CA PHE A 129 11.13 6.74 -2.44
C PHE A 129 11.19 6.02 -1.08
N ASP A 130 10.03 5.84 -0.48
CA ASP A 130 9.85 4.95 0.67
C ASP A 130 9.22 3.65 0.20
N ALA A 131 9.63 2.57 0.83
CA ALA A 131 9.10 1.24 0.57
C ALA A 131 8.53 0.64 1.85
N THR A 132 7.25 0.31 1.84
CA THR A 132 6.63 -0.56 2.84
C THR A 132 6.35 -1.90 2.20
N ILE A 133 6.91 -2.97 2.76
CA ILE A 133 6.68 -4.34 2.31
C ILE A 133 6.05 -5.10 3.47
N ILE A 134 4.93 -5.74 3.21
CA ILE A 134 4.25 -6.58 4.20
C ILE A 134 4.20 -8.01 3.68
N VAL A 135 4.68 -8.94 4.48
CA VAL A 135 4.62 -10.38 4.24
C VAL A 135 3.60 -11.00 5.19
N LYS A 136 2.51 -11.54 4.64
CA LYS A 136 1.52 -12.30 5.41
C LYS A 136 1.78 -13.80 5.23
N THR A 137 1.75 -14.56 6.32
CA THR A 137 2.03 -16.00 6.32
C THR A 137 1.28 -16.74 7.43
N ASP A 138 0.99 -18.02 7.22
CA ASP A 138 0.52 -18.94 8.25
C ASP A 138 1.68 -19.70 8.95
N LYS A 139 2.91 -19.59 8.41
CA LYS A 139 4.11 -20.23 8.96
C LYS A 139 4.70 -19.43 10.12
N LYS A 140 5.49 -20.07 10.94
CA LYS A 140 6.29 -19.34 11.93
C LYS A 140 7.31 -18.46 11.23
N ILE A 141 7.43 -17.21 11.67
CA ILE A 141 8.36 -16.23 11.08
C ILE A 141 9.79 -16.79 11.06
N THR A 142 10.18 -17.54 12.11
CA THR A 142 11.50 -18.18 12.19
C THR A 142 11.76 -19.23 11.11
N GLU A 143 10.72 -19.85 10.55
CA GLU A 143 10.85 -20.86 9.49
C GLU A 143 11.09 -20.24 8.11
N ILE A 144 10.73 -18.97 7.94
CA ILE A 144 10.85 -18.23 6.66
C ILE A 144 11.79 -17.03 6.76
N LYS A 145 12.56 -16.91 7.85
CA LYS A 145 13.44 -15.77 8.12
C LYS A 145 14.43 -15.46 7.00
N ASP A 146 15.00 -16.50 6.37
CA ASP A 146 15.97 -16.33 5.29
C ASP A 146 15.31 -15.72 4.05
N LEU A 147 14.11 -16.17 3.70
CA LEU A 147 13.32 -15.59 2.62
C LEU A 147 12.93 -14.12 2.91
N ILE A 148 12.53 -13.82 4.14
CA ILE A 148 12.22 -12.45 4.56
C ILE A 148 13.45 -11.57 4.42
N PHE A 149 14.62 -12.06 4.82
CA PHE A 149 15.90 -11.37 4.71
C PHE A 149 16.29 -11.11 3.25
N GLU A 150 16.06 -12.08 2.36
CA GLU A 150 16.30 -11.91 0.92
C GLU A 150 15.38 -10.84 0.31
N ILE A 151 14.10 -10.81 0.70
CA ILE A 151 13.15 -9.76 0.27
C ILE A 151 13.62 -8.39 0.78
N TYR A 152 14.01 -8.29 2.05
CA TYR A 152 14.57 -7.06 2.63
C TYR A 152 15.79 -6.57 1.84
N ASN A 153 16.75 -7.43 1.58
CA ASN A 153 17.96 -7.09 0.84
C ASN A 153 17.67 -6.68 -0.60
N LEU A 154 16.71 -7.33 -1.26
CA LEU A 154 16.29 -6.94 -2.59
C LEU A 154 15.83 -5.47 -2.59
N ILE A 155 14.96 -5.07 -1.69
CA ILE A 155 14.45 -3.70 -1.62
C ILE A 155 15.55 -2.72 -1.21
N CYS A 156 16.37 -3.06 -0.22
CA CYS A 156 17.51 -2.23 0.20
C CYS A 156 18.51 -1.97 -0.94
N SER A 157 18.64 -2.91 -1.90
CA SER A 157 19.54 -2.75 -3.05
C SER A 157 19.16 -1.59 -3.98
N TYR A 158 17.91 -1.11 -3.91
CA TYR A 158 17.42 0.07 -4.63
C TYR A 158 17.60 1.38 -3.86
N SER A 159 18.15 1.31 -2.64
CA SER A 159 18.43 2.48 -1.78
C SER A 159 17.21 3.38 -1.55
N PRO A 160 16.08 2.84 -1.04
CA PRO A 160 14.96 3.69 -0.63
C PRO A 160 15.40 4.67 0.46
N GLU A 161 14.71 5.80 0.63
CA GLU A 161 14.97 6.74 1.72
C GLU A 161 14.56 6.12 3.07
N HIS A 162 13.40 5.48 3.09
CA HIS A 162 12.93 4.70 4.22
C HIS A 162 12.45 3.32 3.76
N ILE A 163 12.72 2.32 4.58
CA ILE A 163 12.18 0.97 4.41
C ILE A 163 11.41 0.58 5.67
N ASN A 164 10.21 0.07 5.48
CA ASN A 164 9.43 -0.60 6.49
C ASN A 164 9.11 -2.00 5.99
N LEU A 165 9.63 -3.02 6.66
CA LEU A 165 9.31 -4.41 6.41
C LEU A 165 8.49 -4.94 7.58
N GLU A 166 7.30 -5.42 7.31
CA GLU A 166 6.43 -6.03 8.31
C GLU A 166 6.15 -7.48 7.92
N VAL A 167 6.16 -8.36 8.90
CA VAL A 167 5.82 -9.76 8.70
C VAL A 167 4.71 -10.12 9.68
N ILE A 168 3.59 -10.59 9.16
CA ILE A 168 2.40 -10.91 9.94
C ILE A 168 2.16 -12.40 9.87
N GLN A 169 2.33 -13.07 11.00
CA GLN A 169 1.91 -14.48 11.13
C GLN A 169 0.43 -14.53 11.51
N THR A 170 -0.39 -15.13 10.65
CA THR A 170 -1.83 -15.22 10.83
C THR A 170 -2.29 -16.65 11.08
N VAL A 171 -3.48 -16.78 11.69
CA VAL A 171 -4.18 -18.06 11.91
C VAL A 171 -5.69 -17.87 11.72
N GLY A 172 -6.35 -18.83 11.10
CA GLY A 172 -7.80 -18.77 10.88
C GLY A 172 -8.24 -17.80 9.79
N ASP A 173 -9.37 -17.13 9.99
CA ASP A 173 -9.94 -16.20 9.03
C ASP A 173 -9.15 -14.87 9.02
N THR A 174 -8.70 -14.46 7.84
CA THR A 174 -7.89 -13.26 7.62
C THR A 174 -8.59 -12.19 6.78
N ALA A 175 -9.89 -12.30 6.55
CA ALA A 175 -10.62 -11.42 5.63
C ALA A 175 -10.46 -9.92 5.95
N ASP A 176 -10.49 -9.55 7.24
CA ASP A 176 -10.35 -8.15 7.67
C ASP A 176 -8.94 -7.62 7.39
N ILE A 177 -7.90 -8.43 7.67
CA ILE A 177 -6.51 -8.08 7.34
C ILE A 177 -6.34 -7.98 5.83
N ASP A 178 -6.85 -8.94 5.06
CA ASP A 178 -6.72 -8.95 3.61
C ASP A 178 -7.34 -7.72 2.97
N GLN A 179 -8.47 -7.26 3.50
CA GLN A 179 -9.09 -6.03 3.04
C GLN A 179 -8.24 -4.79 3.37
N THR A 180 -7.63 -4.75 4.55
CA THR A 180 -6.72 -3.68 4.96
C THR A 180 -5.46 -3.65 4.09
N LEU A 181 -4.89 -4.82 3.78
CA LEU A 181 -3.64 -4.95 3.02
C LEU A 181 -3.77 -4.63 1.53
N LYS A 182 -4.98 -4.64 0.96
CA LYS A 182 -5.18 -4.31 -0.47
C LYS A 182 -4.85 -2.87 -0.85
N CYS A 183 -4.73 -1.98 0.12
CA CYS A 183 -4.58 -0.56 -0.14
C CYS A 183 -3.53 0.06 0.78
N ILE A 184 -2.28 -0.41 0.64
CA ILE A 184 -1.13 0.09 1.40
C ILE A 184 -0.53 1.27 0.67
N ILE A 185 -0.49 2.44 1.32
CA ILE A 185 0.13 3.64 0.79
C ILE A 185 1.14 4.17 1.79
N GLY A 186 2.41 4.19 1.37
CA GLY A 186 3.48 4.83 2.15
C GLY A 186 3.79 4.13 3.46
N THR A 187 4.19 4.90 4.46
CA THR A 187 4.45 4.40 5.82
C THR A 187 3.15 3.98 6.46
N TYR A 188 2.90 2.70 6.41
CA TYR A 188 1.77 2.09 7.08
C TYR A 188 2.11 1.90 8.55
N ASN A 189 1.20 2.24 9.43
CA ASN A 189 1.42 2.14 10.88
C ASN A 189 0.15 1.56 11.54
N ASP A 190 -0.21 0.33 11.15
CA ASP A 190 -1.30 -0.37 11.79
C ASP A 190 -0.81 -1.16 13.00
N ASP A 191 -1.62 -1.25 14.01
CA ASP A 191 -1.39 -2.13 15.15
C ASP A 191 -1.95 -3.51 14.84
N TRP A 192 -1.13 -4.37 14.24
CA TRP A 192 -1.53 -5.72 13.88
C TRP A 192 -1.97 -6.56 15.09
N SER A 193 -1.55 -6.21 16.30
CA SER A 193 -1.97 -6.91 17.51
C SER A 193 -3.46 -6.77 17.81
N SER A 194 -4.13 -5.79 17.20
CA SER A 194 -5.57 -5.57 17.32
C SER A 194 -6.42 -6.61 16.58
N TYR A 195 -5.83 -7.34 15.63
CA TYR A 195 -6.52 -8.35 14.83
C TYR A 195 -6.45 -9.73 15.50
N ASN A 196 -7.60 -10.35 15.77
CA ASN A 196 -7.68 -11.67 16.44
C ASN A 196 -6.97 -12.80 15.67
N CYS A 197 -6.79 -12.66 14.35
CA CYS A 197 -6.11 -13.65 13.53
C CYS A 197 -4.58 -13.46 13.52
N VAL A 198 -4.03 -12.40 14.11
CA VAL A 198 -2.58 -12.21 14.23
C VAL A 198 -2.04 -12.95 15.43
N LYS A 199 -1.15 -13.89 15.18
CA LYS A 199 -0.46 -14.68 16.20
C LYS A 199 0.84 -14.03 16.67
N SER A 200 1.60 -13.49 15.73
CA SER A 200 2.82 -12.74 15.98
C SER A 200 3.11 -11.83 14.78
N TYR A 201 3.83 -10.77 15.01
CA TYR A 201 4.32 -9.94 13.93
C TYR A 201 5.74 -9.45 14.20
N LEU A 202 6.45 -9.14 13.14
CA LEU A 202 7.77 -8.54 13.13
C LEU A 202 7.69 -7.22 12.37
N LYS A 203 8.31 -6.19 12.88
CA LYS A 203 8.44 -4.90 12.21
C LYS A 203 9.90 -4.49 12.19
N VAL A 204 10.42 -4.22 11.00
CA VAL A 204 11.77 -3.69 10.78
C VAL A 204 11.64 -2.33 10.12
N GLU A 205 11.99 -1.31 10.86
CA GLU A 205 12.10 0.07 10.37
C GLU A 205 13.58 0.41 10.22
N ASN A 206 13.96 0.92 9.05
CA ASN A 206 15.33 1.35 8.75
C ASN A 206 16.30 0.26 8.29
N PHE A 207 17.48 0.75 7.89
CA PHE A 207 18.59 -0.07 7.40
C PHE A 207 19.44 -0.58 8.56
N GLY A 208 20.15 -1.67 8.33
CA GLY A 208 21.15 -2.14 9.26
C GLY A 208 21.03 -3.61 9.66
N ILE A 209 19.97 -4.29 9.20
CA ILE A 209 19.87 -5.75 9.39
C ILE A 209 20.89 -6.41 8.46
N THR A 210 21.81 -7.17 9.02
CA THR A 210 22.93 -7.82 8.31
C THR A 210 22.76 -9.32 8.18
N SER A 211 21.80 -9.92 8.88
CA SER A 211 21.51 -11.36 8.81
C SER A 211 20.05 -11.67 9.12
N SER A 212 19.58 -12.83 8.66
CA SER A 212 18.25 -13.34 8.99
C SER A 212 18.06 -13.63 10.49
N ASP A 213 19.15 -13.89 11.22
CA ASP A 213 19.10 -14.10 12.67
C ASP A 213 18.89 -12.80 13.44
N GLU A 214 19.29 -11.66 12.88
CA GLU A 214 18.97 -10.35 13.46
C GLU A 214 17.50 -10.01 13.32
N LEU A 215 16.88 -10.33 12.17
CA LEU A 215 15.45 -10.11 11.95
C LEU A 215 14.58 -10.72 13.06
N VAL A 216 14.90 -11.94 13.49
CA VAL A 216 14.08 -12.65 14.48
C VAL A 216 14.35 -12.25 15.93
N LYS A 217 15.30 -11.37 16.19
CA LYS A 217 15.51 -10.80 17.54
C LYS A 217 14.53 -9.68 17.88
N GLU A 218 13.85 -9.15 16.85
CA GLU A 218 12.86 -8.09 16.98
C GLU A 218 11.43 -8.62 17.24
N ILE A 219 11.25 -9.96 17.38
CA ILE A 219 9.96 -10.62 17.61
C ILE A 219 9.59 -10.65 19.09
#